data_a49baf44c7282205407d530f8419e539
#
_entry.id   a49baf44c7282205407d530f8419e539
#
_cell.length_a   1.000
_cell.length_b   1.000
_cell.length_c   1.000
_cell.angle_alpha   90.00
_cell.angle_beta   90.00
_cell.angle_gamma   90.00
#
_symmetry.space_group_name_H-M   'P 1'
#
loop_
_entity.id
_entity.type
_entity.pdbx_description
1 polymer ?
#
loop_
_entity_poly.entity_id
_entity_poly.type
_entity_poly.pdbx_seq_one_letter_code
_entity_poly.pdbx_strand_id
1 'polypeptide(L)'
;MLLPVTDAGDIDFQFMSSFMKQIETDILSTTLATFKNRSKYNELNISELGGVNWKVFNFTDIFVIRKGFYNKKPPCYENGTIPFIGASDSNNGFTGFTTYSSIESNSKIGYGKNESIEQKIYKGNAICVTNNGSVGYAYYQQHPFTCTHDVNPLYLKGQKLNKHIAMFLISCIESQRVCFTYARKWRPKRMIKSRLMLPTTIEGQPDWEFMEQYMRNIESVKIHEYLSSINNRTI
;
A
#
# COMPACT_ATOMS: atom_id res chain seq x y z
N MET A 1 11.95 -22.58 18.37
CA MET A 1 12.39 -22.48 16.97
C MET A 1 13.33 -23.65 16.73
N LEU A 2 13.09 -24.46 15.69
CA LEU A 2 14.02 -25.55 15.29
C LEU A 2 15.02 -24.95 14.30
N LEU A 3 16.32 -25.15 14.55
CA LEU A 3 17.39 -24.77 13.65
C LEU A 3 17.97 -26.03 12.98
N PRO A 4 18.49 -25.95 11.74
CA PRO A 4 19.19 -27.04 11.11
C PRO A 4 20.45 -27.38 11.90
N VAL A 5 20.74 -28.69 12.01
CA VAL A 5 21.90 -29.20 12.69
C VAL A 5 22.74 -30.09 11.79
N THR A 6 24.02 -30.14 12.02
CA THR A 6 24.95 -31.06 11.35
C THR A 6 24.73 -32.50 11.85
N ASP A 7 25.34 -33.48 11.20
CA ASP A 7 25.28 -34.89 11.63
C ASP A 7 25.87 -35.09 13.04
N ALA A 8 26.70 -34.16 13.51
CA ALA A 8 27.25 -34.15 14.87
C ALA A 8 26.32 -33.51 15.92
N GLY A 9 25.17 -32.95 15.47
CA GLY A 9 24.17 -32.29 16.35
C GLY A 9 24.46 -30.83 16.64
N ASP A 10 25.48 -30.22 16.04
CA ASP A 10 25.78 -28.79 16.16
C ASP A 10 24.94 -27.96 15.20
N ILE A 11 24.72 -26.67 15.50
CA ILE A 11 23.98 -25.75 14.60
C ILE A 11 24.72 -25.62 13.27
N ASP A 12 24.03 -25.92 12.16
CA ASP A 12 24.60 -25.85 10.82
C ASP A 12 24.51 -24.42 10.23
N PHE A 13 25.45 -23.57 10.63
CA PHE A 13 25.56 -22.21 10.10
C PHE A 13 25.90 -22.17 8.60
N GLN A 14 26.62 -23.20 8.10
CA GLN A 14 26.99 -23.24 6.68
C GLN A 14 25.76 -23.51 5.81
N PHE A 15 24.95 -24.49 6.21
CA PHE A 15 23.67 -24.73 5.54
C PHE A 15 22.78 -23.48 5.56
N MET A 16 22.61 -22.84 6.74
CA MET A 16 21.78 -21.63 6.84
C MET A 16 22.29 -20.51 5.94
N SER A 17 23.60 -20.30 5.85
CA SER A 17 24.22 -19.29 5.00
C SER A 17 24.01 -19.59 3.51
N SER A 18 24.24 -20.85 3.09
CA SER A 18 24.04 -21.26 1.69
C SER A 18 22.58 -21.22 1.27
N PHE A 19 21.67 -21.64 2.16
CA PHE A 19 20.22 -21.57 1.93
C PHE A 19 19.74 -20.14 1.75
N MET A 20 20.18 -19.22 2.61
CA MET A 20 19.84 -17.81 2.48
C MET A 20 20.40 -17.17 1.20
N LYS A 21 21.64 -17.51 0.81
CA LYS A 21 22.22 -17.08 -0.47
C LYS A 21 21.43 -17.60 -1.68
N GLN A 22 20.94 -18.84 -1.61
CA GLN A 22 20.13 -19.42 -2.67
C GLN A 22 18.80 -18.65 -2.81
N ILE A 23 18.10 -18.42 -1.70
CA ILE A 23 16.84 -17.63 -1.70
C ILE A 23 17.08 -16.22 -2.26
N GLU A 24 18.14 -15.56 -1.83
CA GLU A 24 18.51 -14.23 -2.32
C GLU A 24 18.75 -14.24 -3.83
N THR A 25 19.52 -15.24 -4.33
CA THR A 25 19.79 -15.40 -5.77
C THR A 25 18.51 -15.64 -6.57
N ASP A 26 17.61 -16.48 -6.08
CA ASP A 26 16.32 -16.79 -6.76
C ASP A 26 15.41 -15.57 -6.83
N ILE A 27 15.30 -14.81 -5.74
CA ILE A 27 14.54 -13.55 -5.70
C ILE A 27 15.15 -12.54 -6.67
N LEU A 28 16.48 -12.39 -6.65
CA LEU A 28 17.19 -11.46 -7.52
C LEU A 28 17.06 -11.81 -8.99
N SER A 29 17.21 -13.09 -9.38
CA SER A 29 17.07 -13.53 -10.76
C SER A 29 15.68 -13.26 -11.30
N THR A 30 14.62 -13.53 -10.52
CA THR A 30 13.23 -13.25 -10.86
C THR A 30 12.98 -11.75 -10.99
N THR A 31 13.52 -10.97 -10.07
CA THR A 31 13.40 -9.50 -10.08
C THR A 31 14.13 -8.91 -11.28
N LEU A 32 15.36 -9.34 -11.56
CA LEU A 32 16.16 -8.89 -12.72
C LEU A 32 15.49 -9.24 -14.05
N ALA A 33 14.93 -10.44 -14.20
CA ALA A 33 14.20 -10.83 -15.40
C ALA A 33 12.99 -9.91 -15.65
N THR A 34 12.27 -9.58 -14.58
CA THR A 34 11.13 -8.64 -14.64
C THR A 34 11.59 -7.23 -15.01
N PHE A 35 12.76 -6.78 -14.51
CA PHE A 35 13.33 -5.46 -14.78
C PHE A 35 13.91 -5.32 -16.18
N LYS A 36 14.64 -6.31 -16.69
CA LYS A 36 15.20 -6.29 -18.05
C LYS A 36 14.11 -6.11 -19.11
N ASN A 37 12.92 -6.66 -18.87
CA ASN A 37 11.76 -6.46 -19.73
C ASN A 37 11.09 -5.08 -19.58
N ARG A 38 11.37 -4.33 -18.49
CA ARG A 38 10.84 -2.99 -18.23
C ARG A 38 11.79 -1.84 -18.62
N SER A 39 13.05 -2.11 -18.95
CA SER A 39 14.09 -1.10 -19.23
C SER A 39 13.88 -0.28 -20.52
N LYS A 40 12.70 -0.32 -21.13
CA LYS A 40 12.29 0.59 -22.22
C LYS A 40 11.80 1.97 -21.77
N TYR A 41 11.78 2.24 -20.46
CA TYR A 41 11.33 3.53 -19.96
C TYR A 41 12.54 4.46 -19.84
N ASN A 42 12.43 5.65 -20.49
CA ASN A 42 13.43 6.70 -20.42
C ASN A 42 13.75 7.05 -18.96
N GLU A 43 15.03 7.15 -18.64
CA GLU A 43 15.51 7.65 -17.34
C GLU A 43 15.07 9.11 -17.17
N LEU A 44 13.90 9.33 -16.59
CA LEU A 44 13.59 10.66 -16.07
C LEU A 44 14.50 10.93 -14.88
N ASN A 45 15.19 12.02 -14.91
CA ASN A 45 16.08 12.43 -13.83
C ASN A 45 15.22 12.76 -12.60
N ILE A 46 15.47 12.11 -11.44
CA ILE A 46 14.70 12.32 -10.18
C ILE A 46 14.69 13.79 -9.74
N SER A 47 15.64 14.60 -10.25
CA SER A 47 15.74 16.05 -10.00
C SER A 47 14.64 16.90 -10.64
N GLU A 48 13.75 16.34 -11.47
CA GLU A 48 12.82 17.12 -12.30
C GLU A 48 11.51 17.54 -11.62
N LEU A 49 11.30 17.25 -10.31
CA LEU A 49 10.14 17.79 -9.59
C LEU A 49 10.09 19.32 -9.59
N GLY A 50 11.24 19.99 -9.73
CA GLY A 50 11.33 21.46 -9.79
C GLY A 50 10.86 22.09 -11.11
N GLY A 51 10.77 21.31 -12.21
CA GLY A 51 10.31 21.78 -13.52
C GLY A 51 8.85 21.53 -13.81
N VAL A 52 8.11 20.91 -12.87
CA VAL A 52 6.72 20.51 -13.06
C VAL A 52 5.76 21.55 -12.49
N ASN A 53 4.69 21.82 -13.21
CA ASN A 53 3.62 22.68 -12.70
C ASN A 53 2.79 21.93 -11.66
N TRP A 54 2.54 22.58 -10.52
CA TRP A 54 1.76 22.02 -9.41
C TRP A 54 0.47 22.82 -9.19
N LYS A 55 -0.61 22.13 -8.90
CA LYS A 55 -1.90 22.74 -8.59
C LYS A 55 -2.57 22.04 -7.40
N VAL A 56 -3.37 22.82 -6.68
CA VAL A 56 -4.17 22.32 -5.55
C VAL A 56 -5.49 21.76 -6.06
N PHE A 57 -5.79 20.51 -5.71
CA PHE A 57 -7.03 19.80 -6.00
C PHE A 57 -7.78 19.48 -4.71
N ASN A 58 -9.11 19.56 -4.72
CA ASN A 58 -9.87 19.05 -3.58
C ASN A 58 -9.86 17.51 -3.58
N PHE A 59 -9.87 16.90 -2.41
CA PHE A 59 -9.97 15.44 -2.28
C PHE A 59 -11.18 14.87 -3.04
N THR A 60 -12.30 15.60 -3.03
CA THR A 60 -13.53 15.21 -3.71
C THR A 60 -13.44 15.27 -5.23
N ASP A 61 -12.50 16.03 -5.79
CA ASP A 61 -12.29 16.08 -7.24
C ASP A 61 -11.50 14.84 -7.71
N ILE A 62 -10.60 14.35 -6.84
CA ILE A 62 -9.70 13.23 -7.12
C ILE A 62 -10.30 11.90 -6.70
N PHE A 63 -10.99 11.83 -5.55
CA PHE A 63 -11.40 10.57 -4.94
C PHE A 63 -12.90 10.44 -4.71
N VAL A 64 -13.38 9.20 -4.87
CA VAL A 64 -14.59 8.70 -4.22
C VAL A 64 -14.17 8.17 -2.84
N ILE A 65 -14.64 8.81 -1.77
CA ILE A 65 -14.30 8.46 -0.39
C ILE A 65 -15.36 7.49 0.15
N ARG A 66 -14.94 6.29 0.57
CA ARG A 66 -15.80 5.32 1.22
C ARG A 66 -15.55 5.31 2.73
N LYS A 67 -16.57 4.95 3.49
CA LYS A 67 -16.43 4.71 4.94
C LYS A 67 -16.06 3.24 5.15
N GLY A 68 -15.14 2.98 6.06
CA GLY A 68 -14.88 1.63 6.53
C GLY A 68 -16.07 1.07 7.30
N PHE A 69 -16.14 -0.25 7.39
CA PHE A 69 -17.36 -0.92 7.82
C PHE A 69 -17.36 -1.32 9.30
N TYR A 70 -16.38 -2.12 9.73
CA TYR A 70 -16.46 -2.81 11.01
C TYR A 70 -16.10 -1.93 12.22
N ASN A 71 -16.98 -1.86 13.21
CA ASN A 71 -16.65 -1.37 14.55
C ASN A 71 -15.97 -2.46 15.38
N LYS A 72 -16.37 -3.71 15.18
CA LYS A 72 -15.76 -4.90 15.80
C LYS A 72 -15.22 -5.80 14.69
N LYS A 73 -13.91 -6.07 14.74
CA LYS A 73 -13.21 -6.92 13.76
C LYS A 73 -13.86 -8.33 13.76
N PRO A 74 -14.22 -8.88 12.57
CA PRO A 74 -14.62 -10.27 12.46
C PRO A 74 -13.45 -11.21 12.79
N PRO A 75 -13.69 -12.48 13.14
CA PRO A 75 -12.65 -13.47 13.35
C PRO A 75 -11.71 -13.58 12.15
N CYS A 76 -10.41 -13.69 12.43
CA CYS A 76 -9.37 -13.96 11.44
C CYS A 76 -8.87 -15.39 11.58
N TYR A 77 -8.46 -15.99 10.47
CA TYR A 77 -8.07 -17.38 10.36
C TYR A 77 -6.81 -17.51 9.50
N GLU A 78 -5.97 -18.49 9.77
CA GLU A 78 -4.76 -18.78 8.98
C GLU A 78 -5.08 -19.14 7.52
N ASN A 79 -6.18 -19.84 7.29
CA ASN A 79 -6.70 -20.19 5.96
C ASN A 79 -7.61 -19.12 5.35
N GLY A 80 -7.70 -17.94 5.95
CA GLY A 80 -8.45 -16.81 5.40
C GLY A 80 -7.83 -16.31 4.10
N THR A 81 -8.66 -15.77 3.21
CA THR A 81 -8.21 -15.25 1.89
C THR A 81 -8.51 -13.77 1.71
N ILE A 82 -9.33 -13.18 2.58
CA ILE A 82 -9.72 -11.77 2.49
C ILE A 82 -8.95 -10.98 3.57
N PRO A 83 -8.06 -10.05 3.18
CA PRO A 83 -7.31 -9.25 4.14
C PRO A 83 -8.24 -8.29 4.90
N PHE A 84 -8.01 -8.19 6.20
CA PHE A 84 -8.63 -7.20 7.08
C PHE A 84 -7.68 -6.03 7.33
N ILE A 85 -8.10 -4.83 6.94
CA ILE A 85 -7.31 -3.61 7.07
C ILE A 85 -7.75 -2.84 8.32
N GLY A 86 -6.80 -2.62 9.21
CA GLY A 86 -6.98 -1.88 10.45
C GLY A 86 -6.35 -0.48 10.40
N ALA A 87 -6.64 0.34 11.42
CA ALA A 87 -6.00 1.65 11.60
C ALA A 87 -4.63 1.48 12.27
N SER A 88 -3.69 0.89 11.55
CA SER A 88 -2.30 0.67 11.95
C SER A 88 -1.38 1.68 11.28
N ASP A 89 -0.17 1.84 11.80
CA ASP A 89 0.95 2.61 11.23
C ASP A 89 2.00 1.74 10.56
N SER A 90 1.72 0.44 10.42
CA SER A 90 2.66 -0.55 9.90
C SER A 90 1.96 -1.63 9.08
N ASN A 91 2.77 -2.50 8.46
CA ASN A 91 2.34 -3.70 7.75
C ASN A 91 1.23 -3.45 6.71
N ASN A 92 1.31 -2.34 5.97
CA ASN A 92 0.32 -1.94 4.96
C ASN A 92 -1.14 -1.92 5.49
N GLY A 93 -1.31 -1.64 6.81
CA GLY A 93 -2.59 -1.68 7.50
C GLY A 93 -3.17 -3.08 7.72
N PHE A 94 -2.47 -4.12 7.26
CA PHE A 94 -2.92 -5.51 7.37
C PHE A 94 -2.87 -6.02 8.82
N THR A 95 -3.97 -6.60 9.28
CA THR A 95 -4.10 -7.13 10.65
C THR A 95 -4.52 -8.60 10.72
N GLY A 96 -4.69 -9.26 9.59
CA GLY A 96 -5.01 -10.69 9.49
C GLY A 96 -5.90 -11.00 8.29
N PHE A 97 -6.05 -12.27 8.00
CA PHE A 97 -6.99 -12.75 6.99
C PHE A 97 -8.28 -13.22 7.61
N THR A 98 -9.40 -12.95 6.95
CA THR A 98 -10.71 -13.50 7.29
C THR A 98 -11.28 -14.32 6.14
N THR A 99 -12.35 -15.07 6.39
CA THR A 99 -13.04 -15.85 5.36
C THR A 99 -14.32 -15.14 4.91
N TYR A 100 -14.79 -15.47 3.70
CA TYR A 100 -16.08 -14.98 3.20
C TYR A 100 -17.22 -15.32 4.14
N SER A 101 -17.28 -16.57 4.62
CA SER A 101 -18.28 -17.04 5.58
C SER A 101 -18.26 -16.25 6.91
N SER A 102 -17.07 -15.91 7.40
CA SER A 102 -16.92 -15.06 8.59
C SER A 102 -17.46 -13.65 8.35
N ILE A 103 -17.15 -13.04 7.21
CA ILE A 103 -17.66 -11.72 6.84
C ILE A 103 -19.20 -11.75 6.70
N GLU A 104 -19.74 -12.78 6.05
CA GLU A 104 -21.18 -12.95 5.89
C GLU A 104 -21.90 -13.07 7.23
N SER A 105 -21.34 -13.83 8.16
CA SER A 105 -21.92 -14.12 9.48
C SER A 105 -21.78 -12.99 10.49
N ASN A 106 -20.91 -12.01 10.23
CA ASN A 106 -20.63 -10.92 11.15
C ASN A 106 -21.24 -9.60 10.66
N SER A 107 -21.91 -8.89 11.56
CA SER A 107 -22.41 -7.55 11.35
C SER A 107 -21.34 -6.49 11.68
N LYS A 108 -21.69 -5.24 11.48
CA LYS A 108 -20.84 -4.09 11.81
C LYS A 108 -20.33 -4.10 13.27
N ILE A 109 -21.14 -4.60 14.20
CA ILE A 109 -20.86 -4.54 15.65
C ILE A 109 -20.59 -5.91 16.28
N GLY A 110 -20.66 -6.98 15.51
CA GLY A 110 -20.43 -8.33 15.99
C GLY A 110 -21.09 -9.38 15.11
N TYR A 111 -21.65 -10.42 15.74
CA TYR A 111 -22.33 -11.50 15.02
C TYR A 111 -23.69 -11.04 14.47
N GLY A 112 -24.03 -11.44 13.25
CA GLY A 112 -25.30 -11.14 12.59
C GLY A 112 -25.18 -10.94 11.08
N LYS A 113 -26.30 -10.99 10.36
CA LYS A 113 -26.39 -10.93 8.89
C LYS A 113 -27.14 -9.67 8.40
N ASN A 114 -27.12 -8.59 9.14
CA ASN A 114 -28.00 -7.45 8.90
C ASN A 114 -27.59 -6.57 7.71
N GLU A 115 -26.36 -6.74 7.19
CA GLU A 115 -25.85 -5.93 6.08
C GLU A 115 -25.41 -6.81 4.92
N SER A 116 -25.53 -6.28 3.69
CA SER A 116 -25.14 -7.01 2.50
C SER A 116 -23.61 -7.18 2.41
N ILE A 117 -23.18 -8.21 1.71
CA ILE A 117 -21.77 -8.54 1.54
C ILE A 117 -21.01 -7.44 0.79
N GLU A 118 -21.68 -6.75 -0.15
CA GLU A 118 -21.13 -5.65 -0.93
C GLU A 118 -20.80 -4.42 -0.06
N GLN A 119 -21.44 -4.28 1.10
CA GLN A 119 -21.12 -3.25 2.08
C GLN A 119 -19.90 -3.61 2.93
N LYS A 120 -19.61 -4.90 3.06
CA LYS A 120 -18.57 -5.47 3.93
C LYS A 120 -17.25 -5.69 3.22
N ILE A 121 -17.27 -5.99 1.90
CA ILE A 121 -16.09 -6.22 1.06
C ILE A 121 -15.90 -5.07 0.10
N TYR A 122 -14.72 -4.49 0.10
CA TYR A 122 -14.30 -3.41 -0.78
C TYR A 122 -13.56 -3.96 -1.99
N LYS A 123 -13.75 -3.34 -3.14
CA LYS A 123 -12.96 -3.66 -4.33
C LYS A 123 -11.50 -3.30 -4.11
N GLY A 124 -10.60 -4.03 -4.73
CA GLY A 124 -9.18 -3.67 -4.80
C GLY A 124 -8.93 -2.37 -5.59
N ASN A 125 -7.67 -2.05 -5.79
CA ASN A 125 -7.19 -0.80 -6.37
C ASN A 125 -7.73 0.43 -5.61
N ALA A 126 -7.55 0.42 -4.29
CA ALA A 126 -7.95 1.49 -3.38
C ALA A 126 -6.75 1.96 -2.53
N ILE A 127 -6.75 3.22 -2.15
CA ILE A 127 -5.88 3.76 -1.09
C ILE A 127 -6.69 3.80 0.21
N CYS A 128 -6.27 3.03 1.20
CA CYS A 128 -6.87 3.01 2.52
C CYS A 128 -6.20 4.04 3.42
N VAL A 129 -6.95 5.05 3.86
CA VAL A 129 -6.45 6.10 4.76
C VAL A 129 -7.01 5.93 6.16
N THR A 130 -6.13 5.89 7.15
CA THR A 130 -6.51 5.80 8.56
C THR A 130 -7.07 7.14 9.06
N ASN A 131 -8.22 7.11 9.70
CA ASN A 131 -8.92 8.32 10.16
C ASN A 131 -8.95 8.49 11.68
N ASN A 132 -8.56 7.45 12.42
CA ASN A 132 -8.54 7.37 13.88
C ASN A 132 -7.42 6.41 14.32
N GLY A 133 -7.01 6.43 15.58
CA GLY A 133 -5.83 5.70 16.05
C GLY A 133 -4.56 6.31 15.45
N SER A 134 -3.83 5.55 14.66
CA SER A 134 -2.69 6.02 13.84
C SER A 134 -3.22 6.83 12.65
N VAL A 135 -3.48 8.14 12.85
CA VAL A 135 -4.20 8.98 11.87
C VAL A 135 -3.31 9.37 10.68
N GLY A 136 -3.87 9.27 9.46
CA GLY A 136 -3.28 9.82 8.25
C GLY A 136 -2.27 8.91 7.56
N TYR A 137 -2.09 7.68 8.03
CA TYR A 137 -1.37 6.66 7.28
C TYR A 137 -2.19 6.20 6.09
N ALA A 138 -1.53 5.93 4.96
CA ALA A 138 -2.18 5.58 3.72
C ALA A 138 -1.54 4.32 3.10
N TYR A 139 -2.37 3.39 2.63
CA TYR A 139 -1.93 2.08 2.15
C TYR A 139 -2.64 1.70 0.86
N TYR A 140 -1.89 1.20 -0.12
CA TYR A 140 -2.47 0.69 -1.36
C TYR A 140 -2.93 -0.76 -1.18
N GLN A 141 -4.20 -1.00 -1.45
CA GLN A 141 -4.80 -2.33 -1.47
C GLN A 141 -5.11 -2.73 -2.91
N GLN A 142 -4.30 -3.63 -3.46
CA GLN A 142 -4.44 -4.08 -4.85
C GLN A 142 -5.63 -5.04 -5.02
N HIS A 143 -5.88 -5.90 -4.05
CA HIS A 143 -6.90 -6.94 -4.07
C HIS A 143 -8.12 -6.56 -3.23
N PRO A 144 -9.27 -7.24 -3.40
CA PRO A 144 -10.43 -7.05 -2.53
C PRO A 144 -10.07 -7.26 -1.06
N PHE A 145 -10.65 -6.47 -0.19
CA PHE A 145 -10.37 -6.45 1.24
C PHE A 145 -11.61 -6.05 2.06
N THR A 146 -11.50 -6.18 3.35
CA THR A 146 -12.45 -5.58 4.30
C THR A 146 -11.70 -4.72 5.32
N CYS A 147 -12.38 -3.79 6.01
CA CYS A 147 -11.68 -2.89 6.92
C CYS A 147 -12.54 -2.41 8.10
N THR A 148 -11.84 -1.92 9.13
CA THR A 148 -12.45 -1.22 10.25
C THR A 148 -13.02 0.14 9.82
N HIS A 149 -14.00 0.65 10.58
CA HIS A 149 -14.58 1.97 10.39
C HIS A 149 -13.58 3.13 10.59
N ASP A 150 -12.42 2.84 11.16
CA ASP A 150 -11.33 3.80 11.35
C ASP A 150 -10.40 3.93 10.12
N VAL A 151 -10.74 3.24 9.03
CA VAL A 151 -10.08 3.31 7.72
C VAL A 151 -11.08 3.80 6.68
N ASN A 152 -10.64 4.68 5.78
CA ASN A 152 -11.43 5.16 4.65
C ASN A 152 -10.79 4.71 3.34
N PRO A 153 -11.42 3.78 2.60
CA PRO A 153 -11.02 3.46 1.23
C PRO A 153 -11.29 4.64 0.27
N LEU A 154 -10.26 5.03 -0.48
CA LEU A 154 -10.30 6.05 -1.51
C LEU A 154 -10.15 5.39 -2.88
N TYR A 155 -11.05 5.71 -3.80
CA TYR A 155 -10.99 5.26 -5.19
C TYR A 155 -10.79 6.46 -6.12
N LEU A 156 -9.88 6.37 -7.09
CA LEU A 156 -9.69 7.43 -8.07
C LEU A 156 -10.94 7.63 -8.92
N LYS A 157 -11.22 8.89 -9.27
CA LYS A 157 -12.23 9.28 -10.22
C LYS A 157 -11.61 9.43 -11.62
N GLY A 158 -12.28 8.87 -12.62
CA GLY A 158 -11.90 9.05 -14.02
C GLY A 158 -10.59 8.41 -14.47
N GLN A 159 -9.85 7.78 -13.55
CA GLN A 159 -8.55 7.14 -13.82
C GLN A 159 -8.44 5.81 -13.10
N LYS A 160 -7.80 4.83 -13.74
CA LYS A 160 -7.49 3.54 -13.11
C LYS A 160 -6.30 3.71 -12.17
N LEU A 161 -6.50 3.38 -10.90
CA LEU A 161 -5.42 3.37 -9.92
C LEU A 161 -4.52 2.14 -10.16
N ASN A 162 -3.22 2.38 -10.27
CA ASN A 162 -2.19 1.35 -10.26
C ASN A 162 -1.22 1.59 -9.08
N LYS A 163 -0.30 0.66 -8.89
CA LYS A 163 0.69 0.69 -7.80
C LYS A 163 1.49 2.01 -7.76
N HIS A 164 1.96 2.48 -8.90
CA HIS A 164 2.86 3.65 -8.98
C HIS A 164 2.10 4.95 -8.71
N ILE A 165 0.95 5.15 -9.36
CA ILE A 165 0.07 6.30 -9.04
C ILE A 165 -0.33 6.26 -7.56
N ALA A 166 -0.65 5.07 -7.02
CA ALA A 166 -1.00 4.93 -5.61
C ALA A 166 0.15 5.36 -4.69
N MET A 167 1.39 4.93 -4.95
CA MET A 167 2.56 5.30 -4.15
C MET A 167 2.83 6.81 -4.17
N PHE A 168 2.69 7.46 -5.33
CA PHE A 168 2.80 8.93 -5.42
C PHE A 168 1.74 9.62 -4.56
N LEU A 169 0.48 9.23 -4.73
CA LEU A 169 -0.64 9.82 -3.97
C LEU A 169 -0.53 9.55 -2.47
N ILE A 170 -0.06 8.37 -2.06
CA ILE A 170 0.20 8.02 -0.65
C ILE A 170 1.20 9.00 -0.05
N SER A 171 2.31 9.29 -0.72
CA SER A 171 3.30 10.27 -0.26
C SER A 171 2.68 11.66 -0.07
N CYS A 172 1.83 12.10 -1.01
CA CYS A 172 1.11 13.37 -0.91
C CYS A 172 0.05 13.37 0.21
N ILE A 173 -0.62 12.25 0.46
CA ILE A 173 -1.61 12.11 1.53
C ILE A 173 -0.90 12.12 2.88
N GLU A 174 0.15 11.33 3.04
CA GLU A 174 0.88 11.21 4.30
C GLU A 174 1.63 12.48 4.70
N SER A 175 2.04 13.32 3.75
CA SER A 175 2.61 14.64 4.05
C SER A 175 1.66 15.53 4.86
N GLN A 176 0.34 15.29 4.78
CA GLN A 176 -0.67 16.01 5.54
C GLN A 176 -0.86 15.50 6.98
N ARG A 177 -0.22 14.41 7.37
CA ARG A 177 -0.36 13.81 8.71
C ARG A 177 -0.07 14.81 9.83
N VAL A 178 0.87 15.73 9.61
CA VAL A 178 1.23 16.79 10.55
C VAL A 178 0.02 17.67 10.95
N CYS A 179 -1.00 17.73 10.10
CA CYS A 179 -2.24 18.49 10.36
C CYS A 179 -3.25 17.72 11.20
N PHE A 180 -3.03 16.42 11.46
CA PHE A 180 -3.98 15.54 12.13
C PHE A 180 -3.33 14.80 13.29
N THR A 181 -4.05 14.72 14.39
CA THR A 181 -3.64 14.07 15.63
C THR A 181 -4.80 13.28 16.19
N TYR A 182 -4.59 12.59 17.32
CA TYR A 182 -5.68 11.91 18.03
C TYR A 182 -6.83 12.87 18.37
N ALA A 183 -6.55 14.10 18.76
CA ALA A 183 -7.55 15.13 19.06
C ALA A 183 -8.18 15.73 17.79
N ARG A 184 -7.47 15.69 16.66
CA ARG A 184 -7.91 16.22 15.36
C ARG A 184 -7.99 15.11 14.30
N LYS A 185 -8.83 14.10 14.54
CA LYS A 185 -9.02 12.94 13.66
C LYS A 185 -9.37 13.35 12.23
N TRP A 186 -8.83 12.62 11.25
CA TRP A 186 -9.08 12.86 9.82
C TRP A 186 -10.32 12.12 9.31
N ARG A 187 -11.44 12.30 10.00
CA ARG A 187 -12.71 11.64 9.64
C ARG A 187 -13.28 12.14 8.30
N PRO A 188 -14.19 11.39 7.65
CA PRO A 188 -14.75 11.72 6.33
C PRO A 188 -15.20 13.18 6.18
N LYS A 189 -15.85 13.76 7.18
CA LYS A 189 -16.29 15.18 7.15
C LYS A 189 -15.13 16.18 7.01
N ARG A 190 -13.92 15.84 7.45
CA ARG A 190 -12.71 16.66 7.26
C ARG A 190 -12.00 16.26 5.96
N MET A 191 -11.98 14.97 5.66
CA MET A 191 -11.33 14.43 4.46
C MET A 191 -11.91 15.02 3.17
N ILE A 192 -13.25 15.17 3.07
CA ILE A 192 -13.91 15.83 1.92
C ILE A 192 -13.53 17.30 1.74
N LYS A 193 -13.01 17.96 2.79
CA LYS A 193 -12.55 19.37 2.76
C LYS A 193 -11.03 19.47 2.60
N SER A 194 -10.33 18.34 2.55
CA SER A 194 -8.88 18.30 2.37
C SER A 194 -8.52 18.58 0.91
N ARG A 195 -7.29 18.99 0.70
CA ARG A 195 -6.74 19.32 -0.62
C ARG A 195 -5.40 18.64 -0.80
N LEU A 196 -5.06 18.28 -2.03
CA LEU A 196 -3.74 17.77 -2.42
C LEU A 196 -3.11 18.72 -3.42
N MET A 197 -1.82 18.92 -3.30
CA MET A 197 -1.01 19.53 -4.35
C MET A 197 -0.48 18.40 -5.24
N LEU A 198 -0.82 18.44 -6.54
CA LEU A 198 -0.43 17.41 -7.51
C LEU A 198 0.19 18.05 -8.75
N PRO A 199 1.09 17.33 -9.45
CA PRO A 199 1.55 17.71 -10.78
C PRO A 199 0.39 17.85 -11.74
N THR A 200 0.48 18.82 -12.66
CA THR A 200 -0.58 19.10 -13.65
C THR A 200 -0.06 19.08 -15.07
N THR A 201 -0.93 18.65 -15.98
CA THR A 201 -0.80 18.87 -17.43
C THR A 201 -0.94 20.37 -17.75
N ILE A 202 -0.67 20.72 -19.00
CA ILE A 202 -0.85 22.11 -19.52
C ILE A 202 -2.30 22.56 -19.37
N GLU A 203 -3.28 21.62 -19.48
CA GLU A 203 -4.71 21.88 -19.32
C GLU A 203 -5.14 22.00 -17.84
N GLY A 204 -4.18 21.87 -16.91
CA GLY A 204 -4.41 22.00 -15.48
C GLY A 204 -5.16 20.80 -14.85
N GLN A 205 -5.15 19.65 -15.50
CA GLN A 205 -5.61 18.38 -14.95
C GLN A 205 -4.46 17.66 -14.21
N PRO A 206 -4.75 16.73 -13.28
CA PRO A 206 -3.69 15.92 -12.66
C PRO A 206 -2.90 15.16 -13.71
N ASP A 207 -1.58 15.26 -13.68
CA ASP A 207 -0.69 14.55 -14.60
C ASP A 207 -0.40 13.14 -14.08
N TRP A 208 -1.32 12.20 -14.39
CA TRP A 208 -1.23 10.81 -13.97
C TRP A 208 -0.05 10.08 -14.60
N GLU A 209 0.30 10.42 -15.83
CA GLU A 209 1.42 9.83 -16.56
C GLU A 209 2.74 10.21 -15.89
N PHE A 210 2.92 11.47 -15.59
CA PHE A 210 4.09 11.94 -14.84
C PHE A 210 4.21 11.25 -13.48
N MET A 211 3.13 11.20 -12.68
CA MET A 211 3.15 10.56 -11.37
C MET A 211 3.52 9.08 -11.45
N GLU A 212 2.98 8.36 -12.43
CA GLU A 212 3.29 6.95 -12.67
C GLU A 212 4.75 6.78 -13.06
N GLN A 213 5.23 7.54 -14.05
CA GLN A 213 6.60 7.44 -14.56
C GLN A 213 7.62 7.80 -13.48
N TYR A 214 7.37 8.86 -12.72
CA TYR A 214 8.23 9.28 -11.62
C TYR A 214 8.43 8.17 -10.58
N MET A 215 7.34 7.50 -10.16
CA MET A 215 7.43 6.40 -9.20
C MET A 215 8.08 5.13 -9.79
N ARG A 216 7.91 4.87 -11.10
CA ARG A 216 8.63 3.80 -11.80
C ARG A 216 10.13 4.05 -11.80
N ASN A 217 10.55 5.29 -12.00
CA ASN A 217 11.96 5.66 -11.99
C ASN A 217 12.55 5.50 -10.58
N ILE A 218 11.85 5.96 -9.53
CA ILE A 218 12.29 5.74 -8.14
C ILE A 218 12.45 4.24 -7.86
N GLU A 219 11.47 3.41 -8.23
CA GLU A 219 11.54 1.96 -8.06
C GLU A 219 12.78 1.40 -8.77
N SER A 220 13.03 1.81 -10.02
CA SER A 220 14.18 1.37 -10.81
C SER A 220 15.50 1.73 -10.14
N VAL A 221 15.67 3.00 -9.73
CA VAL A 221 16.88 3.46 -9.03
C VAL A 221 17.13 2.68 -7.75
N LYS A 222 16.08 2.49 -6.92
CA LYS A 222 16.21 1.75 -5.65
C LYS A 222 16.61 0.30 -5.85
N ILE A 223 16.14 -0.34 -6.90
CA ILE A 223 16.54 -1.70 -7.22
C ILE A 223 17.98 -1.73 -7.73
N HIS A 224 18.41 -0.78 -8.56
CA HIS A 224 19.81 -0.71 -9.00
C HIS A 224 20.77 -0.46 -7.81
N GLU A 225 20.43 0.44 -6.90
CA GLU A 225 21.20 0.68 -5.68
C GLU A 225 21.33 -0.61 -4.85
N TYR A 226 20.23 -1.34 -4.66
CA TYR A 226 20.22 -2.60 -3.92
C TYR A 226 21.10 -3.67 -4.59
N LEU A 227 20.95 -3.86 -5.91
CA LEU A 227 21.75 -4.83 -6.67
C LEU A 227 23.25 -4.50 -6.62
N SER A 228 23.59 -3.21 -6.74
CA SER A 228 25.00 -2.76 -6.64
C SER A 228 25.57 -3.04 -5.23
N SER A 229 24.75 -2.86 -4.18
CA SER A 229 25.17 -3.13 -2.80
C SER A 229 25.46 -4.60 -2.53
N ILE A 230 24.74 -5.52 -3.20
CA ILE A 230 24.95 -6.96 -3.08
C ILE A 230 26.24 -7.38 -3.79
N ASN A 231 26.44 -6.92 -5.04
CA ASN A 231 27.63 -7.23 -5.81
C ASN A 231 28.92 -6.78 -5.10
N ASN A 232 28.87 -5.68 -4.35
CA ASN A 232 30.00 -5.17 -3.56
C ASN A 232 30.22 -5.94 -2.24
N ARG A 233 29.27 -6.77 -1.79
CA ARG A 233 29.43 -7.65 -0.59
C ARG A 233 29.99 -9.02 -0.93
N THR A 234 30.12 -9.34 -2.21
CA THR A 234 30.56 -10.67 -2.70
C THR A 234 32.06 -10.66 -3.06
N ILE A 235 32.78 -9.54 -2.79
CA ILE A 235 34.24 -9.41 -2.85
C ILE A 235 34.78 -9.29 -1.44
#